data_1b01f8e8496f6918b7a0a3c45c84fb9f
#
_entry.id   1b01f8e8496f6918b7a0a3c45c84fb9f
#
_cell.length_a   1.000
_cell.length_b   1.000
_cell.length_c   1.000
_cell.angle_alpha   90.00
_cell.angle_beta   90.00
_cell.angle_gamma   90.00
#
_symmetry.space_group_name_H-M   'P 1'
#
loop_
_entity.id
_entity.type
_entity.pdbx_description
1 polymer ?
#
loop_
_entity_poly.entity_id
_entity_poly.type
_entity_poly.pdbx_seq_one_letter_code
_entity_poly.pdbx_strand_id
1 'polypeptide(L)'
;GDVYKRQVVKTRSSKLADKALLPKIDDEFDAKIGDLKKVLINKLLKLTENYTSEGVKDYMGADIISKGARFSASDFSDLDFTAVQLSNWTKDEHTNGLIRALVMNFIKKYKELDAELKRKKFAITIGDELPAGIIQMAKVYIAKKRKIGVGDKMAGRHGNKGIVSRVVRQEDMPFLADGTPVDIVLNPLGVPSRMNIGQIFEAVLGRAGKNLGVKFATPIFDGASLDDLNEWTDKAGLPRYGKTTLYDGGTGEAFEQQATVGVTYMLKLGHMVEDKMHARSIGPYSLITQQPLGGKAQFGGQRFGEM
;
A
#
# COMPACT_ATOMS: atom_id res chain seq x y z
N GLY A 1 -23.72 12.73 -28.29
CA GLY A 1 -24.79 12.36 -27.38
C GLY A 1 -24.74 13.26 -26.18
N ASP A 2 -25.83 14.02 -25.97
CA ASP A 2 -25.94 14.97 -24.86
C ASP A 2 -25.82 14.23 -23.52
N VAL A 3 -24.76 14.51 -22.81
CA VAL A 3 -24.62 14.12 -21.41
C VAL A 3 -25.55 15.03 -20.59
N TYR A 4 -26.75 14.55 -20.28
CA TYR A 4 -27.64 15.21 -19.32
C TYR A 4 -26.91 15.23 -17.95
N LYS A 5 -26.38 16.39 -17.59
CA LYS A 5 -25.95 16.65 -16.21
C LYS A 5 -27.20 16.61 -15.33
N ARG A 6 -27.44 15.47 -14.66
CA ARG A 6 -28.47 15.39 -13.61
C ARG A 6 -28.06 16.36 -12.49
N GLN A 7 -28.73 17.49 -12.41
CA GLN A 7 -28.60 18.38 -11.26
C GLN A 7 -29.27 17.71 -10.06
N VAL A 8 -28.49 17.36 -9.06
CA VAL A 8 -29.03 16.92 -7.77
C VAL A 8 -29.74 18.12 -7.15
N VAL A 9 -31.04 18.05 -7.01
CA VAL A 9 -31.83 19.10 -6.37
C VAL A 9 -31.63 18.99 -4.87
N LYS A 10 -30.69 19.78 -4.33
CA LYS A 10 -30.47 19.86 -2.89
C LYS A 10 -31.60 20.64 -2.22
N THR A 11 -32.09 20.13 -1.08
CA THR A 11 -33.06 20.86 -0.26
C THR A 11 -32.45 22.15 0.29
N ARG A 12 -33.31 23.14 0.65
CA ARG A 12 -32.85 24.43 1.20
C ARG A 12 -32.04 24.28 2.50
N SER A 13 -32.42 23.32 3.35
CA SER A 13 -31.71 22.99 4.58
C SER A 13 -30.33 22.36 4.32
N SER A 14 -30.23 21.46 3.35
CA SER A 14 -28.96 20.87 2.92
C SER A 14 -28.01 21.91 2.36
N LYS A 15 -28.49 22.82 1.52
CA LYS A 15 -27.67 23.94 0.97
C LYS A 15 -27.13 24.86 2.06
N LEU A 16 -27.90 25.11 3.12
CA LEU A 16 -27.46 25.91 4.26
C LEU A 16 -26.38 25.18 5.09
N ALA A 17 -26.57 23.90 5.33
CA ALA A 17 -25.58 23.08 6.01
C ALA A 17 -24.25 22.98 5.22
N ASP A 18 -24.32 22.77 3.91
CA ASP A 18 -23.14 22.76 3.03
C ASP A 18 -22.41 24.11 3.04
N LYS A 19 -23.16 25.22 3.03
CA LYS A 19 -22.57 26.57 3.08
C LYS A 19 -21.85 26.86 4.40
N ALA A 20 -22.28 26.23 5.50
CA ALA A 20 -21.61 26.35 6.80
C ALA A 20 -20.38 25.39 6.91
N LEU A 21 -20.32 24.29 6.15
CA LEU A 21 -19.21 23.36 6.16
C LEU A 21 -18.02 23.81 5.29
N LEU A 22 -18.28 24.51 4.19
CA LEU A 22 -17.23 24.95 3.27
C LEU A 22 -16.13 25.78 3.96
N PRO A 23 -16.45 26.85 4.76
CA PRO A 23 -15.41 27.65 5.41
C PRO A 23 -14.61 26.82 6.44
N LYS A 24 -15.24 25.88 7.16
CA LYS A 24 -14.53 25.01 8.11
C LYS A 24 -13.48 24.15 7.43
N ILE A 25 -13.78 23.67 6.23
CA ILE A 25 -12.83 22.90 5.44
C ILE A 25 -11.69 23.78 4.95
N ASP A 26 -11.99 25.03 4.55
CA ASP A 26 -10.94 25.97 4.17
C ASP A 26 -10.01 26.26 5.35
N ASP A 27 -10.55 26.55 6.52
CA ASP A 27 -9.78 26.81 7.73
C ASP A 27 -8.88 25.60 8.11
N GLU A 28 -9.40 24.36 8.00
CA GLU A 28 -8.60 23.15 8.25
C GLU A 28 -7.42 22.99 7.27
N PHE A 29 -7.64 23.30 5.99
CA PHE A 29 -6.60 23.20 5.00
C PHE A 29 -5.59 24.34 5.11
N ASP A 30 -6.03 25.55 5.39
CA ASP A 30 -5.16 26.72 5.62
C ASP A 30 -4.25 26.47 6.83
N ALA A 31 -4.77 25.87 7.90
CA ALA A 31 -3.98 25.48 9.06
C ALA A 31 -2.89 24.43 8.66
N LYS A 32 -3.25 23.39 7.90
CA LYS A 32 -2.30 22.37 7.43
C LYS A 32 -1.22 22.96 6.50
N ILE A 33 -1.61 23.85 5.60
CA ILE A 33 -0.67 24.55 4.70
C ILE A 33 0.24 25.46 5.51
N GLY A 34 -0.31 26.18 6.50
CA GLY A 34 0.47 27.03 7.41
C GLY A 34 1.52 26.25 8.18
N ASP A 35 1.19 25.07 8.69
CA ASP A 35 2.13 24.22 9.41
C ASP A 35 3.22 23.65 8.49
N LEU A 36 2.86 23.26 7.26
CA LEU A 36 3.86 22.85 6.26
C LEU A 36 4.80 24.00 5.89
N LYS A 37 4.28 25.23 5.75
CA LYS A 37 5.07 26.44 5.46
C LYS A 37 6.02 26.74 6.61
N LYS A 38 5.58 26.65 7.87
CA LYS A 38 6.43 26.81 9.05
C LYS A 38 7.59 25.81 9.08
N VAL A 39 7.32 24.52 8.80
CA VAL A 39 8.36 23.49 8.74
C VAL A 39 9.39 23.79 7.65
N LEU A 40 8.94 24.22 6.47
CA LEU A 40 9.82 24.61 5.37
C LEU A 40 10.69 25.81 5.78
N ILE A 41 10.11 26.88 6.31
CA ILE A 41 10.81 28.09 6.74
C ILE A 41 11.90 27.74 7.76
N ASN A 42 11.58 26.95 8.78
CA ASN A 42 12.55 26.52 9.79
C ASN A 42 13.73 25.74 9.18
N LYS A 43 13.49 24.90 8.18
CA LYS A 43 14.55 24.18 7.48
C LYS A 43 15.39 25.09 6.58
N LEU A 44 14.74 26.01 5.87
CA LEU A 44 15.43 26.99 5.03
C LEU A 44 16.32 27.92 5.85
N LEU A 45 15.84 28.43 6.98
CA LEU A 45 16.62 29.25 7.90
C LEU A 45 17.89 28.56 8.36
N LYS A 46 17.79 27.28 8.77
CA LYS A 46 18.96 26.49 9.17
C LYS A 46 19.98 26.31 8.05
N LEU A 47 19.53 26.15 6.79
CA LEU A 47 20.41 26.01 5.64
C LEU A 47 21.04 27.32 5.20
N THR A 48 20.37 28.44 5.41
CA THR A 48 20.80 29.77 4.95
C THR A 48 21.44 30.62 6.03
N GLU A 49 21.55 30.14 7.27
CA GLU A 49 22.04 30.87 8.45
C GLU A 49 23.44 31.55 8.22
N ASN A 50 24.31 30.85 7.50
CA ASN A 50 25.70 31.29 7.24
C ASN A 50 25.90 31.94 5.86
N TYR A 51 24.83 32.13 5.09
CA TYR A 51 24.92 32.62 3.72
C TYR A 51 24.20 33.96 3.54
N THR A 52 24.66 34.73 2.58
CA THR A 52 23.98 35.94 2.09
C THR A 52 23.29 35.65 0.77
N SER A 53 22.17 36.33 0.53
CA SER A 53 21.39 36.19 -0.70
C SER A 53 22.15 36.68 -1.93
N GLU A 54 22.13 35.94 -3.01
CA GLU A 54 22.54 36.37 -4.35
C GLU A 54 21.40 37.00 -5.16
N GLY A 55 20.22 37.18 -4.51
CA GLY A 55 19.01 37.72 -5.10
C GLY A 55 18.00 36.61 -5.38
N VAL A 56 16.85 36.67 -4.71
CA VAL A 56 15.74 35.75 -4.95
C VAL A 56 14.73 36.47 -5.84
N LYS A 57 14.42 35.87 -7.00
CA LYS A 57 13.53 36.49 -8.01
C LYS A 57 12.26 35.67 -8.16
N ASP A 58 11.18 36.38 -8.49
CA ASP A 58 9.96 35.77 -8.99
C ASP A 58 10.11 35.32 -10.46
N TYR A 59 9.21 34.49 -10.95
CA TYR A 59 9.16 34.14 -12.38
C TYR A 59 8.97 35.34 -13.31
N MET A 60 8.47 36.46 -12.79
CA MET A 60 8.36 37.72 -13.50
C MET A 60 9.66 38.53 -13.51
N GLY A 61 10.70 38.09 -12.78
CA GLY A 61 12.00 38.76 -12.69
C GLY A 61 12.10 39.85 -11.63
N ALA A 62 11.06 40.05 -10.80
CA ALA A 62 11.09 41.00 -9.68
C ALA A 62 11.98 40.43 -8.55
N ASP A 63 12.82 41.28 -7.97
CA ASP A 63 13.64 40.92 -6.81
C ASP A 63 12.77 40.93 -5.54
N ILE A 64 12.60 39.75 -4.94
CA ILE A 64 11.87 39.58 -3.69
C ILE A 64 12.81 39.75 -2.49
N ILE A 65 14.00 39.15 -2.57
CA ILE A 65 15.07 39.33 -1.58
C ILE A 65 16.27 39.93 -2.30
N SER A 66 16.71 41.09 -1.86
CA SER A 66 17.82 41.81 -2.49
C SER A 66 19.13 41.07 -2.36
N LYS A 67 20.01 41.25 -3.33
CA LYS A 67 21.35 40.70 -3.30
C LYS A 67 22.17 41.27 -2.12
N GLY A 68 22.86 40.38 -1.37
CA GLY A 68 23.62 40.74 -0.19
C GLY A 68 22.84 40.82 1.12
N ALA A 69 21.53 40.69 1.09
CA ALA A 69 20.71 40.63 2.30
C ALA A 69 20.91 39.28 3.04
N ARG A 70 20.78 39.32 4.37
CA ARG A 70 20.67 38.08 5.17
C ARG A 70 19.26 37.56 5.13
N PHE A 71 19.10 36.27 5.05
CA PHE A 71 17.80 35.63 5.07
C PHE A 71 17.15 35.75 6.46
N SER A 72 15.92 36.24 6.52
CA SER A 72 15.14 36.36 7.75
C SER A 72 13.85 35.50 7.69
N ALA A 73 13.29 35.23 8.85
CA ALA A 73 12.02 34.48 8.92
C ALA A 73 10.86 35.24 8.28
N SER A 74 10.88 36.59 8.34
CA SER A 74 9.90 37.46 7.70
C SER A 74 9.95 37.32 6.18
N ASP A 75 11.15 37.33 5.58
CA ASP A 75 11.32 37.23 4.13
C ASP A 75 10.73 35.93 3.58
N PHE A 76 10.94 34.81 4.30
CA PHE A 76 10.37 33.54 3.91
C PHE A 76 8.85 33.40 4.21
N SER A 77 8.33 34.14 5.20
CA SER A 77 6.90 34.14 5.49
C SER A 77 6.08 34.82 4.40
N ASP A 78 6.61 35.88 3.82
CA ASP A 78 5.95 36.64 2.77
C ASP A 78 6.14 36.04 1.38
N LEU A 79 7.07 35.04 1.27
CA LEU A 79 7.40 34.40 0.01
C LEU A 79 6.32 33.43 -0.45
N ASP A 80 5.93 33.54 -1.72
CA ASP A 80 5.14 32.50 -2.39
C ASP A 80 6.06 31.49 -3.06
N PHE A 81 6.31 30.39 -2.38
CA PHE A 81 7.18 29.30 -2.88
C PHE A 81 6.70 28.66 -4.18
N THR A 82 5.46 28.88 -4.60
CA THR A 82 4.95 28.36 -5.88
C THR A 82 5.30 29.25 -7.08
N ALA A 83 5.66 30.50 -6.83
CA ALA A 83 5.91 31.51 -7.85
C ALA A 83 7.38 31.98 -7.92
N VAL A 84 8.27 31.37 -7.14
CA VAL A 84 9.68 31.79 -7.01
C VAL A 84 10.62 30.97 -7.88
N GLN A 85 11.61 31.63 -8.48
CA GLN A 85 12.70 30.97 -9.16
C GLN A 85 13.65 30.29 -8.17
N LEU A 86 13.91 29.01 -8.37
CA LEU A 86 14.75 28.18 -7.51
C LEU A 86 16.22 28.14 -7.95
N SER A 87 16.70 29.21 -8.55
CA SER A 87 18.06 29.33 -9.07
C SER A 87 18.89 30.28 -8.21
N ASN A 88 20.07 29.80 -7.78
CA ASN A 88 21.13 30.63 -7.22
C ASN A 88 20.74 31.58 -6.07
N TRP A 89 20.11 31.04 -5.02
CA TRP A 89 19.79 31.81 -3.82
C TRP A 89 21.02 32.14 -2.99
N THR A 90 22.03 31.24 -3.02
CA THR A 90 23.32 31.39 -2.33
C THR A 90 24.48 31.18 -3.30
N LYS A 91 25.71 31.50 -2.86
CA LYS A 91 26.93 31.24 -3.65
C LYS A 91 27.31 29.77 -3.72
N ASP A 92 26.82 28.96 -2.78
CA ASP A 92 27.15 27.54 -2.69
C ASP A 92 26.15 26.71 -3.50
N GLU A 93 26.65 26.01 -4.52
CA GLU A 93 25.81 25.18 -5.41
C GLU A 93 25.21 24.00 -4.70
N HIS A 94 25.92 23.40 -3.74
CA HIS A 94 25.39 22.29 -2.94
C HIS A 94 24.20 22.73 -2.09
N THR A 95 24.31 23.87 -1.40
CA THR A 95 23.21 24.44 -0.61
C THR A 95 22.01 24.82 -1.50
N ASN A 96 22.25 25.36 -2.68
CA ASN A 96 21.18 25.66 -3.65
C ASN A 96 20.46 24.38 -4.11
N GLY A 97 21.16 23.27 -4.26
CA GLY A 97 20.58 21.95 -4.55
C GLY A 97 19.64 21.48 -3.44
N LEU A 98 20.05 21.63 -2.18
CA LEU A 98 19.21 21.28 -1.01
C LEU A 98 17.98 22.18 -0.89
N ILE A 99 18.14 23.49 -1.08
CA ILE A 99 17.04 24.46 -1.09
C ILE A 99 16.01 24.07 -2.16
N ARG A 100 16.48 23.80 -3.39
CA ARG A 100 15.63 23.37 -4.49
C ARG A 100 14.85 22.09 -4.13
N ALA A 101 15.51 21.08 -3.58
CA ALA A 101 14.88 19.82 -3.17
C ALA A 101 13.80 20.05 -2.10
N LEU A 102 14.06 20.89 -1.09
CA LEU A 102 13.10 21.21 -0.04
C LEU A 102 11.87 21.94 -0.58
N VAL A 103 12.08 22.95 -1.42
CA VAL A 103 10.96 23.72 -1.99
C VAL A 103 10.15 22.85 -2.96
N MET A 104 10.79 22.04 -3.78
CA MET A 104 10.08 21.11 -4.67
C MET A 104 9.23 20.09 -3.89
N ASN A 105 9.74 19.56 -2.78
CA ASN A 105 8.98 18.68 -1.90
C ASN A 105 7.78 19.40 -1.28
N PHE A 106 7.94 20.66 -0.87
CA PHE A 106 6.84 21.48 -0.38
C PHE A 106 5.78 21.68 -1.47
N ILE A 107 6.17 22.08 -2.67
CA ILE A 107 5.27 22.27 -3.81
C ILE A 107 4.50 21.00 -4.12
N LYS A 108 5.15 19.84 -4.08
CA LYS A 108 4.48 18.54 -4.28
C LYS A 108 3.41 18.31 -3.21
N LYS A 109 3.74 18.51 -1.93
CA LYS A 109 2.81 18.36 -0.81
C LYS A 109 1.66 19.37 -0.85
N TYR A 110 1.96 20.61 -1.21
CA TYR A 110 0.96 21.66 -1.41
C TYR A 110 -0.05 21.25 -2.49
N LYS A 111 0.42 20.78 -3.65
CA LYS A 111 -0.45 20.30 -4.74
C LYS A 111 -1.30 19.11 -4.33
N GLU A 112 -0.76 18.17 -3.53
CA GLU A 112 -1.52 17.04 -2.99
C GLU A 112 -2.67 17.52 -2.09
N LEU A 113 -2.41 18.48 -1.18
CA LEU A 113 -3.41 19.08 -0.29
C LEU A 113 -4.44 19.89 -1.07
N ASP A 114 -4.04 20.71 -2.03
CA ASP A 114 -4.97 21.50 -2.86
C ASP A 114 -5.90 20.59 -3.67
N ALA A 115 -5.37 19.49 -4.21
CA ALA A 115 -6.19 18.49 -4.89
C ALA A 115 -7.19 17.80 -3.94
N GLU A 116 -6.80 17.54 -2.68
CA GLU A 116 -7.70 16.98 -1.66
C GLU A 116 -8.79 17.99 -1.28
N LEU A 117 -8.43 19.26 -1.08
CA LEU A 117 -9.36 20.35 -0.82
C LEU A 117 -10.41 20.47 -1.94
N LYS A 118 -9.94 20.50 -3.18
CA LYS A 118 -10.83 20.57 -4.36
C LYS A 118 -11.79 19.39 -4.42
N ARG A 119 -11.31 18.17 -4.12
CA ARG A 119 -12.18 16.96 -4.07
C ARG A 119 -13.22 17.07 -2.97
N LYS A 120 -12.85 17.50 -1.75
CA LYS A 120 -13.79 17.68 -0.63
C LYS A 120 -14.83 18.74 -0.94
N LYS A 121 -14.42 19.89 -1.47
CA LYS A 121 -15.35 20.95 -1.90
C LYS A 121 -16.29 20.47 -3.00
N PHE A 122 -15.76 19.73 -3.99
CA PHE A 122 -16.54 19.19 -5.08
C PHE A 122 -17.59 18.18 -4.57
N ALA A 123 -17.22 17.27 -3.66
CA ALA A 123 -18.13 16.31 -3.07
C ALA A 123 -19.29 16.97 -2.32
N ILE A 124 -19.03 18.08 -1.61
CA ILE A 124 -20.06 18.84 -0.92
C ILE A 124 -20.92 19.64 -1.89
N THR A 125 -20.31 20.27 -2.88
CA THR A 125 -21.01 21.17 -3.81
C THR A 125 -21.92 20.41 -4.77
N ILE A 126 -21.45 19.31 -5.35
CA ILE A 126 -22.20 18.53 -6.33
C ILE A 126 -23.05 17.47 -5.64
N GLY A 127 -22.54 16.85 -4.55
CA GLY A 127 -23.18 15.74 -3.86
C GLY A 127 -23.12 14.44 -4.68
N ASP A 128 -23.70 13.38 -4.11
CA ASP A 128 -23.85 12.09 -4.80
C ASP A 128 -25.08 12.12 -5.70
N GLU A 129 -24.93 11.65 -6.95
CA GLU A 129 -26.07 11.42 -7.84
C GLU A 129 -26.85 10.22 -7.32
N LEU A 130 -28.08 10.45 -6.88
CA LEU A 130 -28.99 9.38 -6.46
C LEU A 130 -29.89 9.00 -7.63
N PRO A 131 -30.21 7.70 -7.82
CA PRO A 131 -31.21 7.26 -8.77
C PRO A 131 -32.58 7.88 -8.49
N ALA A 132 -33.41 8.00 -9.51
CA ALA A 132 -34.75 8.55 -9.39
C ALA A 132 -35.58 7.75 -8.36
N GLY A 133 -36.26 8.43 -7.43
CA GLY A 133 -37.08 7.82 -6.39
C GLY A 133 -36.33 7.49 -5.08
N ILE A 134 -34.99 7.63 -5.03
CA ILE A 134 -34.22 7.45 -3.80
C ILE A 134 -34.00 8.81 -3.15
N ILE A 135 -34.40 8.93 -1.89
CA ILE A 135 -34.27 10.17 -1.11
C ILE A 135 -32.87 10.24 -0.49
N GLN A 136 -32.38 9.12 0.02
CA GLN A 136 -31.13 9.04 0.76
C GLN A 136 -30.52 7.65 0.62
N MET A 137 -29.19 7.56 0.56
CA MET A 137 -28.44 6.30 0.50
C MET A 137 -27.48 6.22 1.69
N ALA A 138 -27.59 5.18 2.48
CA ALA A 138 -26.63 4.86 3.52
C ALA A 138 -25.68 3.77 3.05
N LYS A 139 -24.37 4.00 3.13
CA LYS A 139 -23.33 2.99 2.88
C LYS A 139 -22.83 2.47 4.21
N VAL A 140 -23.09 1.20 4.49
CA VAL A 140 -22.62 0.54 5.70
C VAL A 140 -21.42 -0.33 5.33
N TYR A 141 -20.26 -0.05 5.92
CA TYR A 141 -19.05 -0.85 5.73
C TYR A 141 -18.95 -1.88 6.84
N ILE A 142 -18.95 -3.16 6.47
CA ILE A 142 -18.85 -4.28 7.41
C ILE A 142 -17.51 -4.96 7.18
N ALA A 143 -16.72 -5.09 8.25
CA ALA A 143 -15.49 -5.85 8.25
C ALA A 143 -15.70 -7.19 8.98
N LYS A 144 -15.33 -8.28 8.31
CA LYS A 144 -15.34 -9.63 8.89
C LYS A 144 -13.93 -10.20 8.84
N LYS A 145 -13.38 -10.60 9.98
CA LYS A 145 -12.11 -11.31 10.05
C LYS A 145 -12.35 -12.79 9.75
N ARG A 146 -11.78 -13.28 8.64
CA ARG A 146 -11.84 -14.68 8.25
C ARG A 146 -10.53 -15.36 8.57
N LYS A 147 -10.52 -16.36 9.43
CA LYS A 147 -9.35 -17.18 9.73
C LYS A 147 -9.03 -18.09 8.55
N ILE A 148 -7.75 -18.48 8.41
CA ILE A 148 -7.31 -19.45 7.43
C ILE A 148 -7.83 -20.82 7.84
N GLY A 149 -8.44 -21.52 6.89
CA GLY A 149 -8.93 -22.87 7.06
C GLY A 149 -8.40 -23.81 5.99
N VAL A 150 -8.56 -25.11 6.22
CA VAL A 150 -8.25 -26.13 5.23
C VAL A 150 -9.12 -25.92 3.98
N GLY A 151 -8.50 -25.97 2.80
CA GLY A 151 -9.16 -25.71 1.52
C GLY A 151 -9.08 -24.25 1.05
N ASP A 152 -8.63 -23.32 1.87
CA ASP A 152 -8.43 -21.93 1.47
C ASP A 152 -7.22 -21.82 0.54
N LYS A 153 -7.32 -20.90 -0.42
CA LYS A 153 -6.25 -20.69 -1.41
C LYS A 153 -5.31 -19.59 -0.95
N MET A 154 -4.04 -19.90 -0.97
CA MET A 154 -2.96 -18.96 -0.70
C MET A 154 -1.97 -18.90 -1.87
N ALA A 155 -1.27 -17.79 -2.00
CA ALA A 155 -0.26 -17.61 -3.02
C ALA A 155 0.87 -16.71 -2.53
N GLY A 156 2.06 -16.89 -3.08
CA GLY A 156 3.13 -15.90 -3.00
C GLY A 156 3.01 -14.87 -4.13
N ARG A 157 4.09 -14.12 -4.35
CA ARG A 157 4.19 -13.09 -5.40
C ARG A 157 4.78 -13.59 -6.73
N HIS A 158 5.09 -14.88 -6.84
CA HIS A 158 5.82 -15.49 -7.96
C HIS A 158 4.98 -16.52 -8.73
N GLY A 159 3.65 -16.40 -8.72
CA GLY A 159 2.77 -17.38 -9.35
C GLY A 159 2.66 -18.72 -8.62
N ASN A 160 3.23 -18.82 -7.44
CA ASN A 160 3.22 -20.00 -6.56
C ASN A 160 1.93 -20.05 -5.76
N LYS A 161 0.85 -20.51 -6.38
CA LYS A 161 -0.45 -20.72 -5.75
C LYS A 161 -0.55 -22.10 -5.13
N GLY A 162 -1.24 -22.20 -4.02
CA GLY A 162 -1.48 -23.46 -3.34
C GLY A 162 -2.77 -23.43 -2.52
N ILE A 163 -3.16 -24.58 -2.01
CA ILE A 163 -4.33 -24.75 -1.15
C ILE A 163 -3.84 -25.28 0.19
N VAL A 164 -4.39 -24.74 1.28
CA VAL A 164 -4.09 -25.21 2.63
C VAL A 164 -4.63 -26.62 2.79
N SER A 165 -3.73 -27.59 2.98
CA SER A 165 -4.09 -28.99 3.15
C SER A 165 -4.30 -29.36 4.61
N ARG A 166 -3.54 -28.75 5.52
CA ARG A 166 -3.59 -29.06 6.95
C ARG A 166 -3.24 -27.83 7.77
N VAL A 167 -3.89 -27.68 8.90
CA VAL A 167 -3.56 -26.70 9.94
C VAL A 167 -3.07 -27.50 11.15
N VAL A 168 -1.87 -27.21 11.60
CA VAL A 168 -1.16 -27.92 12.65
C VAL A 168 -0.93 -26.98 13.82
N ARG A 169 -0.83 -27.50 15.03
CA ARG A 169 -0.45 -26.69 16.21
C ARG A 169 0.99 -26.22 16.07
N GLN A 170 1.31 -25.11 16.72
CA GLN A 170 2.65 -24.54 16.66
C GLN A 170 3.71 -25.49 17.24
N GLU A 171 3.35 -26.26 18.26
CA GLU A 171 4.25 -27.22 18.92
C GLU A 171 4.63 -28.38 18.00
N ASP A 172 3.73 -28.76 17.08
CA ASP A 172 3.93 -29.87 16.14
C ASP A 172 4.61 -29.43 14.82
N MET A 173 4.87 -28.13 14.67
CA MET A 173 5.54 -27.60 13.49
C MET A 173 7.05 -27.81 13.56
N PRO A 174 7.74 -28.04 12.42
CA PRO A 174 9.19 -28.07 12.38
C PRO A 174 9.79 -26.76 12.92
N PHE A 175 10.91 -26.86 13.59
CA PHE A 175 11.57 -25.71 14.20
C PHE A 175 13.08 -25.67 13.90
N LEU A 176 13.65 -24.48 14.02
CA LEU A 176 15.07 -24.21 13.84
C LEU A 176 15.86 -24.58 15.11
N ALA A 177 17.19 -24.66 15.02
CA ALA A 177 18.06 -24.93 16.14
C ALA A 177 17.94 -23.88 17.29
N ASP A 178 17.44 -22.69 17.00
CA ASP A 178 17.14 -21.63 17.97
C ASP A 178 15.77 -21.80 18.66
N GLY A 179 15.03 -22.86 18.33
CA GLY A 179 13.69 -23.12 18.84
C GLY A 179 12.57 -22.35 18.13
N THR A 180 12.87 -21.55 17.10
CA THR A 180 11.86 -20.82 16.35
C THR A 180 11.10 -21.77 15.40
N PRO A 181 9.76 -21.94 15.56
CA PRO A 181 8.97 -22.78 14.67
C PRO A 181 8.78 -22.10 13.31
N VAL A 182 8.59 -22.89 12.27
CA VAL A 182 8.19 -22.38 10.95
C VAL A 182 6.68 -22.16 10.91
N ASP A 183 6.26 -21.11 10.21
CA ASP A 183 4.83 -20.75 10.11
C ASP A 183 4.11 -21.53 9.01
N ILE A 184 4.83 -21.92 7.95
CA ILE A 184 4.28 -22.63 6.80
C ILE A 184 5.29 -23.61 6.22
N VAL A 185 4.80 -24.76 5.78
CA VAL A 185 5.57 -25.76 5.03
C VAL A 185 5.02 -25.84 3.61
N LEU A 186 5.89 -25.67 2.63
CA LEU A 186 5.55 -25.68 1.21
C LEU A 186 6.14 -26.91 0.52
N ASN A 187 5.39 -27.48 -0.44
CA ASN A 187 5.88 -28.57 -1.24
C ASN A 187 6.92 -28.06 -2.26
N PRO A 188 8.16 -28.56 -2.22
CA PRO A 188 9.22 -28.13 -3.12
C PRO A 188 8.99 -28.54 -4.59
N LEU A 189 8.18 -29.54 -4.87
CA LEU A 189 7.88 -29.98 -6.23
C LEU A 189 7.19 -28.91 -7.10
N GLY A 190 6.59 -27.91 -6.48
CA GLY A 190 6.00 -26.76 -7.18
C GLY A 190 7.00 -25.77 -7.77
N VAL A 191 8.29 -25.89 -7.45
CA VAL A 191 9.33 -24.93 -7.87
C VAL A 191 10.02 -25.34 -9.18
N PRO A 192 10.60 -26.54 -9.33
CA PRO A 192 11.42 -26.88 -10.50
C PRO A 192 10.66 -26.84 -11.81
N SER A 193 9.46 -27.43 -11.84
CA SER A 193 8.64 -27.51 -13.06
C SER A 193 8.14 -26.15 -13.54
N ARG A 194 8.01 -25.17 -12.65
CA ARG A 194 7.49 -23.82 -12.96
C ARG A 194 8.57 -22.78 -13.15
N MET A 195 9.82 -23.11 -12.86
CA MET A 195 11.01 -22.26 -13.07
C MET A 195 10.88 -20.86 -12.42
N ASN A 196 10.09 -20.71 -11.38
CA ASN A 196 9.89 -19.44 -10.66
C ASN A 196 10.89 -19.31 -9.49
N ILE A 197 12.18 -19.26 -9.83
CA ILE A 197 13.29 -19.24 -8.87
C ILE A 197 13.29 -18.00 -7.96
N GLY A 198 12.64 -16.91 -8.39
CA GLY A 198 12.51 -15.69 -7.62
C GLY A 198 11.90 -15.87 -6.23
N GLN A 199 11.06 -16.90 -6.03
CA GLN A 199 10.51 -17.22 -4.71
C GLN A 199 11.58 -17.70 -3.72
N ILE A 200 12.62 -18.40 -4.22
CA ILE A 200 13.74 -18.85 -3.38
C ILE A 200 14.61 -17.65 -3.02
N PHE A 201 14.91 -16.77 -3.97
CA PHE A 201 15.65 -15.54 -3.73
C PHE A 201 14.92 -14.64 -2.71
N GLU A 202 13.62 -14.48 -2.84
CA GLU A 202 12.80 -13.77 -1.86
C GLU A 202 12.91 -14.39 -0.47
N ALA A 203 12.80 -15.71 -0.36
CA ALA A 203 12.87 -16.41 0.91
C ALA A 203 14.23 -16.21 1.62
N VAL A 204 15.32 -16.34 0.88
CA VAL A 204 16.68 -16.21 1.42
C VAL A 204 16.98 -14.77 1.81
N LEU A 205 16.72 -13.80 0.93
CA LEU A 205 16.88 -12.37 1.25
C LEU A 205 15.96 -11.92 2.37
N GLY A 206 14.74 -12.43 2.40
CA GLY A 206 13.79 -12.12 3.47
C GLY A 206 14.28 -12.58 4.84
N ARG A 207 14.94 -13.74 4.92
CA ARG A 207 15.58 -14.20 6.16
C ARG A 207 16.77 -13.33 6.54
N ALA A 208 17.63 -12.99 5.59
CA ALA A 208 18.73 -12.07 5.82
C ALA A 208 18.24 -10.70 6.32
N GLY A 209 17.18 -10.17 5.69
CA GLY A 209 16.56 -8.91 6.12
C GLY A 209 15.96 -8.97 7.52
N LYS A 210 15.34 -10.09 7.90
CA LYS A 210 14.81 -10.29 9.26
C LYS A 210 15.93 -10.27 10.31
N ASN A 211 17.07 -10.92 10.02
CA ASN A 211 18.22 -10.94 10.93
C ASN A 211 18.90 -9.58 11.07
N LEU A 212 19.02 -8.85 9.96
CA LEU A 212 19.67 -7.52 9.92
C LEU A 212 18.74 -6.36 10.27
N GLY A 213 17.43 -6.60 10.39
CA GLY A 213 16.44 -5.56 10.62
C GLY A 213 16.20 -4.63 9.44
N VAL A 214 16.53 -5.04 8.21
CA VAL A 214 16.36 -4.26 6.97
C VAL A 214 15.29 -4.85 6.07
N LYS A 215 14.74 -4.02 5.18
CA LYS A 215 13.79 -4.44 4.15
C LYS A 215 14.41 -4.25 2.77
N PHE A 216 14.30 -5.27 1.92
CA PHE A 216 14.75 -5.22 0.55
C PHE A 216 13.62 -4.77 -0.39
N ALA A 217 13.94 -3.86 -1.30
CA ALA A 217 13.08 -3.47 -2.40
C ALA A 217 13.82 -3.77 -3.72
N THR A 218 13.28 -4.67 -4.50
CA THR A 218 13.86 -5.12 -5.76
C THR A 218 12.92 -4.77 -6.91
N PRO A 219 13.17 -3.67 -7.66
CA PRO A 219 12.41 -3.35 -8.87
C PRO A 219 12.51 -4.45 -9.92
N ILE A 220 11.55 -4.49 -10.86
CA ILE A 220 11.44 -5.58 -11.86
C ILE A 220 12.69 -5.68 -12.73
N PHE A 221 13.28 -4.54 -13.13
CA PHE A 221 14.45 -4.49 -14.02
C PHE A 221 15.78 -4.24 -13.29
N ASP A 222 15.74 -4.09 -11.98
CA ASP A 222 16.91 -3.90 -11.12
C ASP A 222 16.77 -4.81 -9.89
N GLY A 223 16.69 -6.11 -10.17
CA GLY A 223 16.55 -7.15 -9.16
C GLY A 223 17.89 -7.54 -8.54
N ALA A 224 17.82 -8.32 -7.44
CA ALA A 224 19.02 -8.85 -6.80
C ALA A 224 19.69 -9.94 -7.67
N SER A 225 20.98 -9.81 -7.85
CA SER A 225 21.81 -10.84 -8.46
C SER A 225 22.15 -11.98 -7.47
N LEU A 226 22.76 -13.03 -7.96
CA LEU A 226 23.24 -14.12 -7.10
C LEU A 226 24.36 -13.65 -6.16
N ASP A 227 25.20 -12.73 -6.63
CA ASP A 227 26.28 -12.16 -5.85
C ASP A 227 25.76 -11.28 -4.72
N ASP A 228 24.76 -10.43 -4.98
CA ASP A 228 24.07 -9.65 -3.95
C ASP A 228 23.45 -10.55 -2.88
N LEU A 229 22.82 -11.64 -3.31
CA LEU A 229 22.23 -12.62 -2.41
C LEU A 229 23.27 -13.24 -1.48
N ASN A 230 24.44 -13.65 -2.02
CA ASN A 230 25.52 -14.20 -1.24
C ASN A 230 26.11 -13.16 -0.27
N GLU A 231 26.32 -11.93 -0.72
CA GLU A 231 26.82 -10.82 0.12
C GLU A 231 25.91 -10.57 1.32
N TRP A 232 24.59 -10.48 1.10
CA TRP A 232 23.63 -10.22 2.18
C TRP A 232 23.46 -11.41 3.13
N THR A 233 23.55 -12.65 2.61
CA THR A 233 23.52 -13.84 3.48
C THR A 233 24.77 -13.96 4.34
N ASP A 234 25.95 -13.67 3.77
CA ASP A 234 27.22 -13.66 4.51
C ASP A 234 27.21 -12.57 5.59
N LYS A 235 26.71 -11.35 5.29
CA LYS A 235 26.52 -10.26 6.28
C LYS A 235 25.56 -10.65 7.40
N ALA A 236 24.53 -11.42 7.10
CA ALA A 236 23.55 -11.88 8.07
C ALA A 236 24.01 -13.10 8.88
N GLY A 237 25.19 -13.67 8.58
CA GLY A 237 25.70 -14.90 9.21
C GLY A 237 24.87 -16.13 8.90
N LEU A 238 24.21 -16.16 7.75
CA LEU A 238 23.35 -17.28 7.33
C LEU A 238 24.07 -18.21 6.35
N PRO A 239 23.73 -19.49 6.34
CA PRO A 239 24.26 -20.43 5.36
C PRO A 239 23.79 -20.04 3.95
N ARG A 240 24.67 -20.20 2.98
CA ARG A 240 24.35 -19.94 1.57
C ARG A 240 23.16 -20.75 1.11
N TYR A 241 22.34 -20.17 0.26
CA TYR A 241 21.08 -20.74 -0.25
C TYR A 241 20.02 -21.06 0.82
N GLY A 242 20.18 -20.54 2.05
CA GLY A 242 19.20 -20.68 3.12
C GLY A 242 18.97 -22.10 3.65
N LYS A 243 19.84 -23.07 3.30
CA LYS A 243 19.74 -24.44 3.80
C LYS A 243 20.07 -24.52 5.28
N THR A 244 19.16 -25.09 6.05
CA THR A 244 19.28 -25.16 7.51
C THR A 244 18.75 -26.52 7.97
N THR A 245 19.35 -27.06 9.03
CA THR A 245 18.81 -28.25 9.69
C THR A 245 17.56 -27.87 10.47
N LEU A 246 16.49 -28.58 10.24
CA LEU A 246 15.23 -28.44 10.97
C LEU A 246 15.05 -29.66 11.89
N TYR A 247 14.27 -29.46 12.93
CA TYR A 247 13.87 -30.49 13.88
C TYR A 247 12.36 -30.72 13.77
N ASP A 248 11.94 -31.97 13.90
CA ASP A 248 10.52 -32.31 13.88
C ASP A 248 9.87 -31.89 15.20
N GLY A 249 8.75 -31.17 15.13
CA GLY A 249 8.02 -30.70 16.29
C GLY A 249 7.40 -31.81 17.16
N GLY A 250 7.08 -32.96 16.52
CA GLY A 250 6.47 -34.08 17.22
C GLY A 250 7.48 -34.98 17.96
N THR A 251 8.62 -35.26 17.34
CA THR A 251 9.65 -36.19 17.88
C THR A 251 10.85 -35.45 18.47
N GLY A 252 11.12 -34.23 18.06
CA GLY A 252 12.32 -33.48 18.42
C GLY A 252 13.59 -33.93 17.69
N GLU A 253 13.49 -34.88 16.77
CA GLU A 253 14.62 -35.39 16.00
C GLU A 253 14.97 -34.47 14.82
N ALA A 254 16.25 -34.38 14.46
CA ALA A 254 16.69 -33.64 13.29
C ALA A 254 16.29 -34.33 12.00
N PHE A 255 15.85 -33.54 11.01
CA PHE A 255 15.64 -34.11 9.66
C PHE A 255 16.94 -34.56 9.03
N GLU A 256 16.91 -35.69 8.32
CA GLU A 256 18.08 -36.25 7.63
C GLU A 256 18.69 -35.28 6.61
N GLN A 257 17.87 -34.49 5.96
CA GLN A 257 18.29 -33.53 4.96
C GLN A 257 18.00 -32.10 5.39
N GLN A 258 18.93 -31.20 5.06
CA GLN A 258 18.72 -29.77 5.26
C GLN A 258 17.63 -29.23 4.33
N ALA A 259 16.75 -28.40 4.88
CA ALA A 259 15.70 -27.72 4.14
C ALA A 259 16.02 -26.23 3.95
N THR A 260 15.53 -25.66 2.86
CA THR A 260 15.59 -24.21 2.65
C THR A 260 14.55 -23.52 3.53
N VAL A 261 15.00 -22.65 4.41
CA VAL A 261 14.15 -21.87 5.31
C VAL A 261 14.37 -20.38 5.05
N GLY A 262 13.29 -19.67 4.91
CA GLY A 262 13.34 -18.23 4.63
C GLY A 262 12.08 -17.50 5.08
N VAL A 263 11.99 -16.24 4.73
CA VAL A 263 10.83 -15.37 5.01
C VAL A 263 10.28 -14.85 3.69
N THR A 264 9.02 -15.12 3.43
CA THR A 264 8.32 -14.71 2.20
C THR A 264 7.01 -14.04 2.51
N TYR A 265 6.50 -13.24 1.57
CA TYR A 265 5.14 -12.74 1.62
C TYR A 265 4.16 -13.77 1.11
N MET A 266 3.16 -14.09 1.93
CA MET A 266 2.07 -14.98 1.56
C MET A 266 0.74 -14.22 1.56
N LEU A 267 -0.01 -14.38 0.48
CA LEU A 267 -1.28 -13.72 0.25
C LEU A 267 -2.43 -14.72 0.38
N LYS A 268 -3.44 -14.41 1.19
CA LYS A 268 -4.70 -15.15 1.19
C LYS A 268 -5.55 -14.66 0.03
N LEU A 269 -5.96 -15.57 -0.84
CA LEU A 269 -6.79 -15.24 -1.98
C LEU A 269 -8.29 -15.28 -1.62
N GLY A 270 -9.13 -14.56 -2.37
CA GLY A 270 -10.58 -14.53 -2.18
C GLY A 270 -11.30 -15.83 -2.49
N HIS A 271 -10.58 -16.88 -2.91
CA HIS A 271 -11.11 -18.22 -3.16
C HIS A 271 -11.08 -19.06 -1.89
N MET A 272 -12.03 -18.84 -0.99
CA MET A 272 -12.13 -19.56 0.26
C MET A 272 -13.15 -20.69 0.17
N VAL A 273 -12.91 -21.80 0.87
CA VAL A 273 -13.78 -22.97 0.86
C VAL A 273 -15.18 -22.63 1.40
N GLU A 274 -15.26 -21.76 2.39
CA GLU A 274 -16.53 -21.30 2.98
C GLU A 274 -17.49 -20.69 1.94
N ASP A 275 -16.94 -19.97 0.97
CA ASP A 275 -17.72 -19.34 -0.10
C ASP A 275 -18.15 -20.34 -1.19
N LYS A 276 -17.42 -21.44 -1.35
CA LYS A 276 -17.61 -22.43 -2.42
C LYS A 276 -18.41 -23.65 -1.95
N MET A 277 -18.41 -23.94 -0.67
CA MET A 277 -19.15 -25.06 -0.12
C MET A 277 -20.65 -24.84 -0.31
N HIS A 278 -21.29 -25.83 -0.93
CA HIS A 278 -22.72 -25.79 -1.23
C HIS A 278 -23.31 -27.18 -1.12
N ALA A 279 -24.49 -27.28 -0.51
CA ALA A 279 -25.26 -28.51 -0.39
C ALA A 279 -26.75 -28.18 -0.56
N ARG A 280 -27.49 -29.14 -1.07
CA ARG A 280 -28.95 -29.03 -1.26
C ARG A 280 -29.62 -30.38 -0.98
N SER A 281 -30.75 -30.32 -0.32
CA SER A 281 -31.72 -31.44 -0.25
C SER A 281 -32.98 -31.12 -1.08
N ILE A 282 -33.72 -30.10 -0.70
CA ILE A 282 -34.89 -29.60 -1.40
C ILE A 282 -34.68 -28.10 -1.65
N GLY A 283 -35.10 -27.61 -2.81
CA GLY A 283 -34.92 -26.20 -3.16
C GLY A 283 -35.76 -25.80 -4.40
N PRO A 284 -35.55 -24.59 -4.92
CA PRO A 284 -36.29 -24.06 -6.06
C PRO A 284 -36.04 -24.86 -7.33
N TYR A 285 -37.07 -24.97 -8.17
CA TYR A 285 -37.04 -25.59 -9.49
C TYR A 285 -37.35 -24.55 -10.57
N SER A 286 -36.82 -24.77 -11.78
CA SER A 286 -37.17 -23.97 -12.95
C SER A 286 -38.67 -24.14 -13.29
N LEU A 287 -39.32 -23.02 -13.63
CA LEU A 287 -40.77 -23.05 -13.98
C LEU A 287 -41.05 -23.82 -15.27
N ILE A 288 -40.14 -23.80 -16.23
CA ILE A 288 -40.35 -24.43 -17.55
C ILE A 288 -39.93 -25.88 -17.54
N THR A 289 -38.73 -26.17 -17.08
CA THR A 289 -38.13 -27.51 -17.17
C THR A 289 -38.37 -28.37 -15.95
N GLN A 290 -38.87 -27.79 -14.85
CA GLN A 290 -39.04 -28.46 -13.56
C GLN A 290 -37.78 -29.15 -13.03
N GLN A 291 -36.63 -28.62 -13.40
CA GLN A 291 -35.31 -29.09 -12.95
C GLN A 291 -34.75 -28.18 -11.85
N PRO A 292 -33.85 -28.68 -10.98
CA PRO A 292 -33.18 -27.84 -10.02
C PRO A 292 -32.45 -26.68 -10.70
N LEU A 293 -32.49 -25.48 -10.09
CA LEU A 293 -31.71 -24.34 -10.57
C LEU A 293 -30.22 -24.62 -10.43
N GLY A 294 -29.39 -23.89 -11.17
CA GLY A 294 -27.93 -23.99 -11.12
C GLY A 294 -27.30 -22.98 -10.18
N GLY A 295 -26.20 -23.37 -9.55
CA GLY A 295 -25.33 -22.49 -8.77
C GLY A 295 -25.74 -22.28 -7.31
N LYS A 296 -24.75 -21.91 -6.48
CA LYS A 296 -24.91 -21.67 -5.03
C LYS A 296 -25.87 -20.49 -4.74
N ALA A 297 -25.80 -19.43 -5.53
CA ALA A 297 -26.57 -18.21 -5.31
C ALA A 297 -28.09 -18.44 -5.41
N GLN A 298 -28.52 -19.40 -6.23
CA GLN A 298 -29.92 -19.77 -6.44
C GLN A 298 -30.32 -20.98 -5.63
N PHE A 299 -29.52 -21.42 -4.68
CA PHE A 299 -29.71 -22.66 -3.95
C PHE A 299 -29.97 -23.85 -4.89
N GLY A 300 -29.14 -23.93 -5.93
CA GLY A 300 -29.24 -24.91 -6.99
C GLY A 300 -28.77 -26.31 -6.59
N GLY A 301 -28.98 -27.27 -7.46
CA GLY A 301 -28.61 -28.67 -7.26
C GLY A 301 -28.04 -29.31 -8.51
N GLN A 302 -27.68 -30.57 -8.39
CA GLN A 302 -27.21 -31.39 -9.48
C GLN A 302 -28.37 -31.94 -10.30
N ARG A 303 -28.22 -32.01 -11.61
CA ARG A 303 -29.10 -32.71 -12.48
C ARG A 303 -28.67 -34.18 -12.59
N PHE A 304 -29.54 -35.08 -12.23
CA PHE A 304 -29.39 -36.48 -12.59
C PHE A 304 -29.91 -36.65 -14.03
N GLY A 305 -29.07 -37.12 -14.93
CA GLY A 305 -29.47 -37.45 -16.29
C GLY A 305 -30.23 -38.77 -16.33
N GLU A 306 -30.58 -39.20 -17.55
CA GLU A 306 -31.34 -40.44 -17.77
C GLU A 306 -30.51 -41.72 -17.56
N MET A 307 -29.20 -41.59 -17.36
CA MET A 307 -28.29 -42.70 -17.10
C MET A 307 -27.91 -42.80 -15.63
#